data_a3d306d21f2238552dae7d249dcff881
#
_entry.id   a3d306d21f2238552dae7d249dcff881
#
_cell.length_a   1.000
_cell.length_b   1.000
_cell.length_c   1.000
_cell.angle_alpha   90.00
_cell.angle_beta   90.00
_cell.angle_gamma   90.00
#
_symmetry.space_group_name_H-M   'P 1'
#
loop_
_entity.id
_entity.type
_entity.pdbx_description
1 polymer ?
#
loop_
_entity_poly.entity_id
_entity_poly.type
_entity_poly.pdbx_seq_one_letter_code
_entity_poly.pdbx_strand_id
1 'polypeptide(L)'
;MLSFLFWRRRRNAAFYQRLVRQSNVRRTLGITGAYIIGVLFLNTLAMMQFEGLPLGDAVWLTLVTITTVGYGDLFPTTIPGRLSVVILLFIGGIFVLFNAAAEYFDYRLDRKLRMLRGRWRWR
;
A
#
# COMPACT_ATOMS: atom_id res chain seq x y z
N MET A 1 -45.40 7.46 -15.92
CA MET A 1 -44.77 6.16 -16.23
C MET A 1 -43.27 6.27 -16.55
N LEU A 2 -42.76 7.35 -17.14
CA LEU A 2 -41.36 7.57 -17.46
C LEU A 2 -40.46 7.87 -16.24
N SER A 3 -40.98 8.48 -15.18
CA SER A 3 -40.23 8.83 -13.95
C SER A 3 -39.74 7.59 -13.16
N PHE A 4 -40.51 6.49 -13.20
CA PHE A 4 -40.15 5.26 -12.49
C PHE A 4 -39.00 4.50 -13.13
N LEU A 5 -38.88 4.54 -14.45
CA LEU A 5 -37.76 3.95 -15.19
C LEU A 5 -36.46 4.72 -14.98
N PHE A 6 -36.54 6.05 -14.86
CA PHE A 6 -35.38 6.91 -14.59
C PHE A 6 -34.82 6.69 -13.19
N TRP A 7 -35.68 6.45 -12.20
CA TRP A 7 -35.31 6.19 -10.81
C TRP A 7 -34.63 4.81 -10.64
N ARG A 8 -35.14 3.79 -11.35
CA ARG A 8 -34.57 2.43 -11.35
C ARG A 8 -33.18 2.38 -11.99
N ARG A 9 -32.96 3.16 -13.06
CA ARG A 9 -31.67 3.23 -13.78
C ARG A 9 -30.57 3.87 -12.93
N ARG A 10 -30.88 4.91 -12.16
CA ARG A 10 -29.93 5.55 -11.24
C ARG A 10 -29.52 4.64 -10.07
N ARG A 11 -30.42 3.83 -9.58
CA ARG A 11 -30.18 2.90 -8.45
C ARG A 11 -29.24 1.78 -8.85
N ASN A 12 -29.38 1.26 -10.05
CA ASN A 12 -28.52 0.20 -10.59
C ASN A 12 -27.11 0.74 -10.90
N ALA A 13 -27.00 1.92 -11.50
CA ALA A 13 -25.70 2.54 -11.77
C ALA A 13 -24.87 2.76 -10.49
N ALA A 14 -25.50 3.22 -9.40
CA ALA A 14 -24.83 3.39 -8.11
C ALA A 14 -24.41 2.05 -7.47
N PHE A 15 -25.17 0.99 -7.70
CA PHE A 15 -24.84 -0.35 -7.22
C PHE A 15 -23.66 -0.94 -8.01
N TYR A 16 -23.68 -0.85 -9.34
CA TYR A 16 -22.57 -1.30 -10.19
C TYR A 16 -21.28 -0.53 -9.93
N GLN A 17 -21.36 0.80 -9.73
CA GLN A 17 -20.20 1.60 -9.37
C GLN A 17 -19.59 1.20 -8.01
N ARG A 18 -20.41 0.75 -7.05
CA ARG A 18 -19.92 0.24 -5.76
C ARG A 18 -19.19 -1.08 -5.90
N LEU A 19 -19.72 -2.01 -6.71
CA LEU A 19 -19.09 -3.32 -6.94
C LEU A 19 -17.75 -3.19 -7.68
N VAL A 20 -17.71 -2.37 -8.72
CA VAL A 20 -16.50 -2.10 -9.50
C VAL A 20 -15.43 -1.39 -8.65
N ARG A 21 -15.83 -0.43 -7.81
CA ARG A 21 -14.92 0.27 -6.91
C ARG A 21 -14.34 -0.65 -5.82
N GLN A 22 -15.16 -1.57 -5.29
CA GLN A 22 -14.72 -2.49 -4.24
C GLN A 22 -13.75 -3.56 -4.77
N SER A 23 -13.96 -4.03 -6.00
CA SER A 23 -13.04 -4.96 -6.67
C SER A 23 -11.69 -4.29 -7.00
N ASN A 24 -11.71 -3.01 -7.40
CA ASN A 24 -10.49 -2.27 -7.72
C ASN A 24 -9.61 -2.05 -6.47
N VAL A 25 -10.20 -1.67 -5.32
CA VAL A 25 -9.43 -1.47 -4.08
C VAL A 25 -8.75 -2.76 -3.63
N ARG A 26 -9.44 -3.89 -3.66
CA ARG A 26 -8.84 -5.18 -3.28
C ARG A 26 -7.71 -5.59 -4.24
N ARG A 27 -7.89 -5.34 -5.52
CA ARG A 27 -6.86 -5.60 -6.54
C ARG A 27 -5.65 -4.69 -6.35
N THR A 28 -5.87 -3.39 -6.13
CA THR A 28 -4.78 -2.42 -5.89
C THR A 28 -4.00 -2.79 -4.64
N LEU A 29 -4.67 -3.08 -3.52
CA LEU A 29 -4.01 -3.52 -2.29
C LEU A 29 -3.22 -4.82 -2.47
N GLY A 30 -3.73 -5.76 -3.26
CA GLY A 30 -3.02 -7.00 -3.59
C GLY A 30 -1.75 -6.75 -4.41
N ILE A 31 -1.83 -5.90 -5.43
CA ILE A 31 -0.68 -5.53 -6.28
C ILE A 31 0.35 -4.78 -5.46
N THR A 32 -0.08 -3.81 -4.65
CA THR A 32 0.81 -3.04 -3.76
C THR A 32 1.50 -3.95 -2.74
N GLY A 33 0.76 -4.88 -2.14
CA GLY A 33 1.34 -5.86 -1.21
C GLY A 33 2.39 -6.76 -1.88
N ALA A 34 2.08 -7.29 -3.07
CA ALA A 34 3.02 -8.09 -3.85
C ALA A 34 4.27 -7.30 -4.24
N TYR A 35 4.11 -6.02 -4.61
CA TYR A 35 5.22 -5.12 -4.91
C TYR A 35 6.14 -4.91 -3.69
N ILE A 36 5.57 -4.64 -2.52
CA ILE A 36 6.35 -4.46 -1.28
C ILE A 36 7.14 -5.73 -0.95
N ILE A 37 6.50 -6.90 -1.03
CA ILE A 37 7.17 -8.18 -0.81
C ILE A 37 8.32 -8.37 -1.80
N GLY A 38 8.12 -8.01 -3.08
CA GLY A 38 9.16 -8.05 -4.10
C GLY A 38 10.35 -7.14 -3.77
N VAL A 39 10.09 -5.92 -3.32
CA VAL A 39 11.13 -4.96 -2.91
C VAL A 39 11.92 -5.48 -1.70
N LEU A 40 11.24 -6.03 -0.68
CA LEU A 40 11.91 -6.63 0.48
C LEU A 40 12.77 -7.82 0.09
N PHE A 41 12.26 -8.66 -0.78
CA PHE A 41 13.01 -9.82 -1.29
C PHE A 41 14.27 -9.40 -2.07
N LEU A 42 14.13 -8.43 -2.99
CA LEU A 42 15.26 -7.89 -3.75
C LEU A 42 16.31 -7.24 -2.86
N ASN A 43 15.89 -6.48 -1.84
CA ASN A 43 16.83 -5.88 -0.91
C ASN A 43 17.56 -6.93 -0.06
N THR A 44 16.86 -7.97 0.37
CA THR A 44 17.48 -9.10 1.08
C THR A 44 18.55 -9.76 0.22
N LEU A 45 18.26 -10.04 -1.05
CA LEU A 45 19.26 -10.60 -1.97
C LEU A 45 20.45 -9.66 -2.19
N ALA A 46 20.18 -8.35 -2.31
CA ALA A 46 21.24 -7.35 -2.46
C ALA A 46 22.16 -7.32 -1.22
N MET A 47 21.60 -7.42 0.00
CA MET A 47 22.39 -7.49 1.22
C MET A 47 23.24 -8.76 1.29
N MET A 48 22.71 -9.89 0.91
CA MET A 48 23.46 -11.14 0.82
C MET A 48 24.61 -11.03 -0.17
N GLN A 49 24.38 -10.41 -1.33
CA GLN A 49 25.35 -10.33 -2.42
C GLN A 49 26.44 -9.26 -2.17
N PHE A 50 26.06 -8.08 -1.68
CA PHE A 50 26.97 -6.95 -1.54
C PHE A 50 27.67 -6.87 -0.18
N GLU A 51 26.97 -7.30 0.87
CA GLU A 51 27.51 -7.28 2.25
C GLU A 51 27.99 -8.65 2.72
N GLY A 52 27.69 -9.74 1.96
CA GLY A 52 28.02 -11.10 2.36
C GLY A 52 27.27 -11.59 3.58
N LEU A 53 26.13 -10.97 3.90
CA LEU A 53 25.33 -11.34 5.06
C LEU A 53 24.62 -12.69 4.86
N PRO A 54 24.53 -13.52 5.90
CA PRO A 54 23.69 -14.71 5.86
C PRO A 54 22.21 -14.31 5.72
N LEU A 55 21.39 -15.21 5.19
CA LEU A 55 19.97 -14.93 4.91
C LEU A 55 19.20 -14.35 6.11
N GLY A 56 19.45 -14.87 7.31
CA GLY A 56 18.79 -14.40 8.53
C GLY A 56 19.07 -12.94 8.83
N ASP A 57 20.33 -12.55 8.77
CA ASP A 57 20.80 -11.19 9.03
C ASP A 57 20.37 -10.22 7.92
N ALA A 58 20.38 -10.68 6.66
CA ALA A 58 19.91 -9.89 5.53
C ALA A 58 18.40 -9.60 5.61
N VAL A 59 17.58 -10.58 6.00
CA VAL A 59 16.14 -10.41 6.25
C VAL A 59 15.93 -9.47 7.45
N TRP A 60 16.64 -9.70 8.55
CA TRP A 60 16.57 -8.86 9.74
C TRP A 60 16.86 -7.39 9.41
N LEU A 61 18.01 -7.13 8.78
CA LEU A 61 18.40 -5.79 8.36
C LEU A 61 17.35 -5.13 7.48
N THR A 62 16.80 -5.88 6.50
CA THR A 62 15.76 -5.37 5.60
C THR A 62 14.49 -4.99 6.39
N LEU A 63 14.06 -5.82 7.34
CA LEU A 63 12.86 -5.57 8.14
C LEU A 63 13.02 -4.38 9.09
N VAL A 64 14.13 -4.29 9.82
CA VAL A 64 14.35 -3.18 10.76
C VAL A 64 14.56 -1.86 10.04
N THR A 65 15.04 -1.90 8.80
CA THR A 65 15.22 -0.70 7.99
C THR A 65 13.89 -0.22 7.41
N ILE A 66 13.08 -1.09 6.80
CA ILE A 66 11.78 -0.70 6.21
C ILE A 66 10.78 -0.25 7.28
N THR A 67 10.85 -0.82 8.47
CA THR A 67 10.03 -0.40 9.62
C THR A 67 10.57 0.85 10.31
N THR A 68 11.68 1.41 9.83
CA THR A 68 12.35 2.60 10.38
C THR A 68 12.81 2.47 11.84
N VAL A 69 12.91 1.25 12.35
CA VAL A 69 13.40 0.98 13.72
C VAL A 69 14.90 1.23 13.82
N GLY A 70 15.69 0.64 12.90
CA GLY A 70 17.12 0.91 12.75
C GLY A 70 17.91 0.67 14.04
N TYR A 71 17.94 -0.55 14.56
CA TYR A 71 18.71 -0.87 15.79
C TYR A 71 20.20 -0.55 15.68
N GLY A 72 20.77 -0.52 14.47
CA GLY A 72 22.18 -0.22 14.25
C GLY A 72 23.14 -1.38 14.57
N ASP A 73 22.60 -2.55 14.85
CA ASP A 73 23.34 -3.81 15.06
C ASP A 73 23.95 -4.33 13.75
N LEU A 74 23.22 -4.15 12.64
CA LEU A 74 23.67 -4.43 11.28
C LEU A 74 23.43 -3.20 10.41
N PHE A 75 24.39 -2.91 9.53
CA PHE A 75 24.28 -1.80 8.56
C PHE A 75 25.14 -2.08 7.33
N PRO A 76 24.73 -1.57 6.15
CA PRO A 76 25.52 -1.76 4.94
C PRO A 76 26.82 -0.94 5.00
N THR A 77 27.94 -1.61 4.77
CA THR A 77 29.29 -1.02 4.78
C THR A 77 29.76 -0.66 3.39
N THR A 78 29.37 -1.45 2.39
CA THR A 78 29.77 -1.25 0.99
C THR A 78 28.95 -0.17 0.30
N ILE A 79 29.51 0.49 -0.71
CA ILE A 79 28.80 1.49 -1.51
C ILE A 79 27.57 0.87 -2.23
N PRO A 80 27.69 -0.29 -2.92
CA PRO A 80 26.52 -0.90 -3.57
C PRO A 80 25.45 -1.35 -2.56
N GLY A 81 25.83 -1.82 -1.37
CA GLY A 81 24.89 -2.15 -0.31
C GLY A 81 24.11 -0.92 0.16
N ARG A 82 24.77 0.21 0.41
CA ARG A 82 24.10 1.47 0.78
C ARG A 82 23.17 1.99 -0.31
N LEU A 83 23.60 1.94 -1.57
CA LEU A 83 22.78 2.37 -2.70
C LEU A 83 21.54 1.48 -2.87
N SER A 84 21.68 0.16 -2.69
CA SER A 84 20.53 -0.74 -2.78
C SER A 84 19.48 -0.45 -1.71
N VAL A 85 19.86 -0.17 -0.47
CA VAL A 85 18.94 0.24 0.60
C VAL A 85 18.21 1.54 0.24
N VAL A 86 18.95 2.56 -0.22
CA VAL A 86 18.35 3.84 -0.61
C VAL A 86 17.37 3.67 -1.76
N ILE A 87 17.73 2.98 -2.82
CA ILE A 87 16.92 2.85 -4.02
C ILE A 87 15.72 1.91 -3.75
N LEU A 88 15.96 0.74 -3.19
CA LEU A 88 14.92 -0.28 -3.04
C LEU A 88 14.00 0.02 -1.86
N LEU A 89 14.55 0.33 -0.67
CA LEU A 89 13.73 0.51 0.51
C LEU A 89 13.14 1.93 0.61
N PHE A 90 13.92 2.99 0.39
CA PHE A 90 13.39 4.34 0.53
C PHE A 90 12.51 4.72 -0.67
N ILE A 91 13.01 4.59 -1.90
CA ILE A 91 12.25 4.99 -3.08
C ILE A 91 11.18 3.94 -3.41
N GLY A 92 11.55 2.65 -3.43
CA GLY A 92 10.63 1.57 -3.78
C GLY A 92 9.65 1.20 -2.67
N GLY A 93 10.11 1.09 -1.42
CA GLY A 93 9.31 0.60 -0.30
C GLY A 93 8.51 1.68 0.41
N ILE A 94 9.16 2.68 0.97
CA ILE A 94 8.51 3.70 1.82
C ILE A 94 7.52 4.55 1.02
N PHE A 95 7.89 4.99 -0.20
CA PHE A 95 7.00 5.78 -1.05
C PHE A 95 5.69 5.04 -1.38
N VAL A 96 5.77 3.75 -1.67
CA VAL A 96 4.58 2.93 -1.96
C VAL A 96 3.74 2.68 -0.71
N LEU A 97 4.36 2.50 0.47
CA LEU A 97 3.64 2.40 1.73
C LEU A 97 2.83 3.65 2.04
N PHE A 98 3.40 4.84 1.85
CA PHE A 98 2.68 6.11 2.03
C PHE A 98 1.51 6.27 1.06
N ASN A 99 1.67 5.91 -0.21
CA ASN A 99 0.58 5.94 -1.17
C ASN A 99 -0.55 4.96 -0.81
N ALA A 100 -0.22 3.75 -0.40
CA ALA A 100 -1.21 2.76 0.03
C ALA A 100 -1.95 3.21 1.30
N ALA A 101 -1.26 3.83 2.26
CA ALA A 101 -1.87 4.40 3.45
C ALA A 101 -2.81 5.56 3.10
N ALA A 102 -2.42 6.47 2.20
CA ALA A 102 -3.26 7.58 1.74
C ALA A 102 -4.57 7.07 1.09
N GLU A 103 -4.50 6.09 0.18
CA GLU A 103 -5.70 5.47 -0.43
C GLU A 103 -6.62 4.81 0.62
N TYR A 104 -6.03 4.16 1.63
CA TYR A 104 -6.81 3.56 2.71
C TYR A 104 -7.52 4.61 3.58
N PHE A 105 -6.86 5.73 3.89
CA PHE A 105 -7.45 6.83 4.64
C PHE A 105 -8.57 7.52 3.85
N ASP A 106 -8.39 7.78 2.56
CA ASP A 106 -9.42 8.34 1.69
C ASP A 106 -10.65 7.44 1.61
N TYR A 107 -10.46 6.13 1.52
CA TYR A 107 -11.56 5.17 1.55
C TYR A 107 -12.34 5.23 2.88
N ARG A 108 -11.66 5.37 4.01
CA ARG A 108 -12.29 5.49 5.33
C ARG A 108 -13.03 6.81 5.52
N LEU A 109 -12.45 7.92 5.08
CA LEU A 109 -13.06 9.26 5.14
C LEU A 109 -14.33 9.33 4.30
N ASP A 110 -14.31 8.83 3.07
CA ASP A 110 -15.49 8.75 2.19
C ASP A 110 -16.63 7.95 2.83
N ARG A 111 -16.32 6.91 3.57
CA ARG A 111 -17.31 6.09 4.27
C ARG A 111 -17.97 6.88 5.41
N LYS A 112 -17.20 7.62 6.21
CA LYS A 112 -17.70 8.46 7.30
C LYS A 112 -18.54 9.65 6.79
N LEU A 113 -18.06 10.35 5.76
CA LEU A 113 -18.76 11.50 5.18
C LEU A 113 -20.12 11.09 4.56
N ARG A 114 -20.23 9.90 3.98
CA ARG A 114 -21.52 9.38 3.46
C ARG A 114 -22.51 9.06 4.55
N MET A 115 -22.08 8.55 5.71
CA MET A 115 -22.95 8.31 6.85
C MET A 115 -23.48 9.64 7.42
N LEU A 116 -22.65 10.67 7.48
CA LEU A 116 -23.05 12.01 7.95
C LEU A 116 -24.02 12.69 6.96
N ARG A 117 -23.77 12.65 5.64
CA ARG A 117 -24.69 13.19 4.62
C ARG A 117 -26.06 12.50 4.60
N GLY A 118 -26.15 11.23 4.94
CA GLY A 118 -27.43 10.52 5.06
C GLY A 118 -28.29 11.02 6.21
N ARG A 119 -27.71 11.55 7.29
CA ARG A 119 -28.42 12.05 8.48
C ARG A 119 -29.09 13.42 8.30
N TRP A 120 -28.60 14.25 7.38
CA TRP A 120 -29.13 15.61 7.14
C TRP A 120 -30.35 15.64 6.20
N ARG A 121 -30.85 14.52 5.72
CA ARG A 121 -31.93 14.46 4.74
C ARG A 121 -33.31 14.25 5.37
N TRP A 122 -33.41 14.20 6.68
CA TRP A 122 -34.64 13.94 7.44
C TRP A 122 -35.00 15.09 8.42
N ARG A 123 -34.70 16.36 8.08
CA ARG A 123 -35.29 17.52 8.72
C ARG A 123 -35.86 18.46 7.68
#